data_5e494eebcc4c7d577adf572ce476254f
#
_entry.id   5e494eebcc4c7d577adf572ce476254f
#
_cell.length_a   1.000
_cell.length_b   1.000
_cell.length_c   1.000
_cell.angle_alpha   90.00
_cell.angle_beta   90.00
_cell.angle_gamma   90.00
#
_symmetry.space_group_name_H-M   'P 1'
#
loop_
_entity.id
_entity.type
_entity.pdbx_description
1 polymer ?
#
loop_
_entity_poly.entity_id
_entity_poly.type
_entity_poly.pdbx_seq_one_letter_code
_entity_poly.pdbx_strand_id
1 'polypeptide(L)'
;MKKRAFKCLCLSLAAVLLLGLSAPALAVSDQVLDAAVEDTASYLYHLVKSPQIGSIGGEWVILGLARSGYSVPDAYYQDYYQVVEQTVKDCQGVLSTKKYTEYSRVIVALASIGKDARNVGGYDLTQPLGDYDKTIWQGINGPIWALIALDSRNYPMPQNSAAKTQATRQMYIDRILSCELPDGGWSLLSGSSSADADSASDPDITGMALQALAKYQDQAKVKTATAKALAWLSAQQSSDGGFTSQSTSNVESSVQVLVALDELGLSMSDSRFVKNGNSLVDNILSFYTKGAGFHHTVGGSNTNQMATEQALYALVAAQRAQKGKNSLYRMSDAISVGASGASVLVTGAGLEGKNADVKAPSVVSAGITFADIKSHKNQSAIEALASRNILKGVTDTSFSPNATMTRAQFAAVVVRALGLTPKAVTQFTDVKSTDWCAGYVGTAFTYGIVNGTTTTTFAPGGAITRQQAAVMIARAAKLCGMETGYDTAASRDVLAQFGDYRKCSAFAWPSLAFCYDKRILDSNDLNIRPGDSILRCEVSQMVYNLLSQANLL
;
A
#
# COMPACT_ATOMS: atom_id res chain seq x y z
N MET A 1 44.22 -30.20 -58.83
CA MET A 1 43.24 -30.68 -57.82
C MET A 1 43.55 -30.22 -56.38
N LYS A 2 44.77 -29.77 -56.04
CA LYS A 2 45.08 -29.37 -54.64
C LYS A 2 44.63 -27.94 -54.21
N LYS A 3 44.30 -27.04 -55.13
CA LYS A 3 43.82 -25.68 -54.82
C LYS A 3 42.31 -25.55 -54.56
N ARG A 4 41.49 -26.53 -54.94
CA ARG A 4 40.04 -26.52 -54.65
C ARG A 4 39.68 -27.12 -53.26
N ALA A 5 40.50 -28.05 -52.76
CA ALA A 5 40.28 -28.67 -51.45
C ALA A 5 40.56 -27.66 -50.30
N PHE A 6 41.50 -26.72 -50.47
CA PHE A 6 41.84 -25.73 -49.44
C PHE A 6 40.79 -24.63 -49.30
N LYS A 7 40.05 -24.30 -50.38
CA LYS A 7 38.97 -23.29 -50.31
C LYS A 7 37.70 -23.85 -49.66
N CYS A 8 37.42 -25.12 -49.77
CA CYS A 8 36.27 -25.76 -49.10
C CYS A 8 36.53 -26.00 -47.60
N LEU A 9 37.79 -26.20 -47.18
CA LEU A 9 38.11 -26.36 -45.76
C LEU A 9 38.07 -25.04 -44.99
N CYS A 10 38.43 -23.91 -45.60
CA CYS A 10 38.32 -22.60 -45.01
C CYS A 10 36.87 -22.09 -44.90
N LEU A 11 36.00 -22.49 -45.83
CA LEU A 11 34.56 -22.15 -45.76
C LEU A 11 33.80 -22.96 -44.72
N SER A 12 34.20 -24.22 -44.48
CA SER A 12 33.60 -25.04 -43.42
C SER A 12 34.07 -24.67 -42.02
N LEU A 13 35.28 -24.14 -41.85
CA LEU A 13 35.75 -23.58 -40.58
C LEU A 13 35.12 -22.21 -40.26
N ALA A 14 34.83 -21.39 -41.26
CA ALA A 14 34.16 -20.10 -41.09
C ALA A 14 32.64 -20.26 -40.77
N ALA A 15 32.01 -21.34 -41.25
CA ALA A 15 30.61 -21.63 -40.95
C ALA A 15 30.41 -22.24 -39.54
N VAL A 16 31.44 -22.85 -38.96
CA VAL A 16 31.40 -23.39 -37.57
C VAL A 16 31.71 -22.33 -36.53
N LEU A 17 32.36 -21.20 -36.93
CA LEU A 17 32.65 -20.06 -36.03
C LEU A 17 31.54 -19.01 -35.98
N LEU A 18 30.43 -19.21 -36.73
CA LEU A 18 29.23 -18.35 -36.70
C LEU A 18 28.01 -19.00 -36.02
N LEU A 19 28.15 -20.20 -35.48
CA LEU A 19 27.26 -20.70 -34.44
C LEU A 19 27.68 -20.00 -33.16
N GLY A 20 27.13 -18.81 -32.99
CA GLY A 20 27.33 -18.01 -31.81
C GLY A 20 27.15 -18.85 -30.56
N LEU A 21 28.20 -18.97 -29.78
CA LEU A 21 28.10 -19.23 -28.37
C LEU A 21 27.23 -18.09 -27.79
N SER A 22 25.91 -18.30 -27.82
CA SER A 22 25.09 -17.61 -26.81
C SER A 22 25.63 -18.12 -25.50
N ALA A 23 26.52 -17.36 -24.88
CA ALA A 23 26.84 -17.58 -23.49
C ALA A 23 25.50 -17.68 -22.76
N PRO A 24 25.26 -18.73 -21.96
CA PRO A 24 24.07 -18.74 -21.12
C PRO A 24 24.08 -17.44 -20.36
N ALA A 25 22.97 -16.70 -20.39
CA ALA A 25 22.80 -15.54 -19.54
C ALA A 25 23.19 -15.99 -18.13
N LEU A 26 24.23 -15.40 -17.58
CA LEU A 26 24.64 -15.70 -16.21
C LEU A 26 23.52 -15.16 -15.34
N ALA A 27 22.69 -16.06 -14.81
CA ALA A 27 21.72 -15.71 -13.79
C ALA A 27 22.43 -14.92 -12.69
N VAL A 28 21.74 -13.90 -12.13
CA VAL A 28 22.23 -13.15 -10.97
C VAL A 28 22.80 -14.15 -9.95
N SER A 29 24.04 -13.97 -9.53
CA SER A 29 24.66 -14.89 -8.59
C SER A 29 23.94 -14.82 -7.24
N ASP A 30 23.90 -15.96 -6.53
CA ASP A 30 23.32 -16.05 -5.19
C ASP A 30 23.87 -14.96 -4.26
N GLN A 31 25.16 -14.65 -4.38
CA GLN A 31 25.82 -13.63 -3.58
C GLN A 31 25.28 -12.22 -3.84
N VAL A 32 24.97 -11.87 -5.08
CA VAL A 32 24.40 -10.55 -5.45
C VAL A 32 22.97 -10.44 -4.92
N LEU A 33 22.19 -11.50 -5.09
CA LEU A 33 20.79 -11.53 -4.60
C LEU A 33 20.76 -11.45 -3.07
N ASP A 34 21.58 -12.26 -2.38
CA ASP A 34 21.68 -12.26 -0.91
C ASP A 34 22.09 -10.89 -0.37
N ALA A 35 23.08 -10.24 -1.00
CA ALA A 35 23.53 -8.90 -0.60
C ALA A 35 22.44 -7.84 -0.82
N ALA A 36 21.69 -7.90 -1.91
CA ALA A 36 20.59 -6.97 -2.18
C ALA A 36 19.42 -7.15 -1.20
N VAL A 37 19.07 -8.41 -0.87
CA VAL A 37 18.06 -8.72 0.15
C VAL A 37 18.49 -8.20 1.53
N GLU A 38 19.72 -8.46 1.96
CA GLU A 38 20.22 -8.03 3.26
C GLU A 38 20.26 -6.50 3.39
N ASP A 39 20.81 -5.81 2.38
CA ASP A 39 20.89 -4.34 2.38
C ASP A 39 19.49 -3.69 2.37
N THR A 40 18.58 -4.19 1.52
CA THR A 40 17.21 -3.66 1.44
C THR A 40 16.42 -3.95 2.73
N ALA A 41 16.57 -5.13 3.32
CA ALA A 41 15.93 -5.47 4.59
C ALA A 41 16.47 -4.58 5.72
N SER A 42 17.79 -4.37 5.78
CA SER A 42 18.42 -3.45 6.73
C SER A 42 17.89 -2.03 6.57
N TYR A 43 17.85 -1.52 5.32
CA TYR A 43 17.34 -0.18 5.02
C TYR A 43 15.88 -0.01 5.49
N LEU A 44 14.98 -0.94 5.14
CA LEU A 44 13.57 -0.85 5.52
C LEU A 44 13.35 -1.01 7.02
N TYR A 45 14.09 -1.89 7.69
CA TYR A 45 14.04 -2.02 9.15
C TYR A 45 14.40 -0.70 9.86
N HIS A 46 15.39 0.04 9.35
CA HIS A 46 15.77 1.34 9.90
C HIS A 46 14.84 2.48 9.49
N LEU A 47 14.25 2.40 8.29
CA LEU A 47 13.30 3.39 7.78
C LEU A 47 11.95 3.30 8.50
N VAL A 48 11.41 2.09 8.66
CA VAL A 48 10.09 1.83 9.25
C VAL A 48 10.27 1.33 10.67
N LYS A 49 10.53 2.24 11.60
CA LYS A 49 10.79 1.89 13.02
C LYS A 49 9.54 1.41 13.76
N SER A 50 8.37 1.86 13.35
CA SER A 50 7.09 1.54 13.99
C SER A 50 6.07 1.15 12.92
N PRO A 51 6.05 -0.12 12.49
CA PRO A 51 5.16 -0.57 11.43
C PRO A 51 3.69 -0.45 11.87
N GLN A 52 2.86 0.03 10.96
CA GLN A 52 1.44 0.25 11.18
C GLN A 52 0.61 -0.64 10.26
N ILE A 53 -0.71 -0.71 10.45
CA ILE A 53 -1.59 -1.28 9.44
C ILE A 53 -1.60 -0.34 8.23
N GLY A 54 -1.24 -0.85 7.04
CA GLY A 54 -1.20 -0.10 5.79
C GLY A 54 -0.30 -0.75 4.76
N SER A 55 -0.52 -0.49 3.48
CA SER A 55 0.28 -1.06 2.40
C SER A 55 1.71 -0.54 2.40
N ILE A 56 1.94 0.70 2.81
CA ILE A 56 3.28 1.28 2.95
C ILE A 56 3.61 1.44 4.44
N GLY A 57 4.79 1.00 4.85
CA GLY A 57 5.22 1.00 6.24
C GLY A 57 4.47 0.02 7.13
N GLY A 58 3.81 -0.96 6.54
CA GLY A 58 2.98 -1.95 7.24
C GLY A 58 3.17 -3.36 6.73
N GLU A 59 2.10 -3.95 6.18
CA GLU A 59 2.05 -5.38 5.89
C GLU A 59 3.16 -5.86 4.94
N TRP A 60 3.54 -5.07 3.93
CA TRP A 60 4.58 -5.48 2.98
C TRP A 60 5.98 -5.45 3.59
N VAL A 61 6.28 -4.48 4.46
CA VAL A 61 7.53 -4.48 5.25
C VAL A 61 7.59 -5.70 6.16
N ILE A 62 6.51 -5.98 6.88
CA ILE A 62 6.43 -7.14 7.79
C ILE A 62 6.64 -8.44 7.02
N LEU A 63 5.96 -8.62 5.89
CA LEU A 63 6.12 -9.78 5.03
C LEU A 63 7.57 -9.92 4.55
N GLY A 64 8.12 -8.87 3.95
CA GLY A 64 9.48 -8.87 3.41
C GLY A 64 10.52 -9.19 4.48
N LEU A 65 10.49 -8.50 5.62
CA LEU A 65 11.44 -8.72 6.71
C LEU A 65 11.30 -10.10 7.34
N ALA A 66 10.08 -10.56 7.65
CA ALA A 66 9.84 -11.85 8.29
C ALA A 66 10.25 -13.04 7.40
N ARG A 67 10.17 -12.88 6.07
CA ARG A 67 10.52 -13.93 5.12
C ARG A 67 11.97 -13.88 4.61
N SER A 68 12.68 -12.74 4.79
CA SER A 68 14.05 -12.54 4.29
C SER A 68 15.11 -13.37 5.00
N GLY A 69 14.90 -13.66 6.29
CA GLY A 69 15.93 -14.22 7.16
C GLY A 69 16.90 -13.15 7.72
N TYR A 70 16.67 -11.87 7.43
CA TYR A 70 17.37 -10.77 8.08
C TYR A 70 17.04 -10.75 9.58
N SER A 71 18.04 -10.47 10.40
CA SER A 71 17.87 -10.48 11.86
C SER A 71 17.11 -9.24 12.34
N VAL A 72 15.81 -9.41 12.57
CA VAL A 72 14.94 -8.39 13.16
C VAL A 72 14.56 -8.86 14.57
N PRO A 73 14.67 -8.00 15.60
CA PRO A 73 14.23 -8.35 16.95
C PRO A 73 12.74 -8.72 17.00
N ASP A 74 12.38 -9.74 17.78
CA ASP A 74 10.99 -10.15 17.97
C ASP A 74 10.07 -9.00 18.42
N ALA A 75 10.60 -8.06 19.19
CA ALA A 75 9.86 -6.89 19.66
C ALA A 75 9.26 -6.07 18.50
N TYR A 76 9.99 -5.92 17.40
CA TYR A 76 9.50 -5.20 16.21
C TYR A 76 8.21 -5.81 15.63
N TYR A 77 8.18 -7.13 15.53
CA TYR A 77 6.99 -7.83 15.03
C TYR A 77 5.86 -7.88 16.07
N GLN A 78 6.21 -7.86 17.36
CA GLN A 78 5.24 -7.81 18.44
C GLN A 78 4.56 -6.45 18.50
N ASP A 79 5.32 -5.36 18.34
CA ASP A 79 4.78 -4.00 18.28
C ASP A 79 3.79 -3.87 17.11
N TYR A 80 4.14 -4.39 15.93
CA TYR A 80 3.20 -4.48 14.81
C TYR A 80 1.93 -5.29 15.18
N TYR A 81 2.09 -6.47 15.79
CA TYR A 81 0.95 -7.28 16.19
C TYR A 81 0.04 -6.57 17.20
N GLN A 82 0.61 -5.84 18.15
CA GLN A 82 -0.16 -5.04 19.12
C GLN A 82 -0.96 -3.92 18.43
N VAL A 83 -0.36 -3.23 17.46
CA VAL A 83 -1.06 -2.24 16.64
C VAL A 83 -2.23 -2.88 15.90
N VAL A 84 -2.02 -4.04 15.27
CA VAL A 84 -3.09 -4.78 14.59
C VAL A 84 -4.18 -5.18 15.58
N GLU A 85 -3.81 -5.78 16.72
CA GLU A 85 -4.74 -6.23 17.75
C GLU A 85 -5.59 -5.08 18.30
N GLN A 86 -4.96 -3.94 18.61
CA GLN A 86 -5.66 -2.76 19.09
C GLN A 86 -6.62 -2.20 18.03
N THR A 87 -6.14 -2.04 16.79
CA THR A 87 -7.00 -1.58 15.68
C THR A 87 -8.20 -2.49 15.48
N VAL A 88 -8.01 -3.82 15.53
CA VAL A 88 -9.08 -4.81 15.39
C VAL A 88 -10.10 -4.71 16.53
N LYS A 89 -9.65 -4.50 17.77
CA LYS A 89 -10.53 -4.25 18.92
C LYS A 89 -11.33 -2.95 18.74
N ASP A 90 -10.68 -1.87 18.34
CA ASP A 90 -11.30 -0.55 18.18
C ASP A 90 -12.36 -0.54 17.08
N CYS A 91 -12.13 -1.27 15.99
CA CYS A 91 -13.10 -1.41 14.90
C CYS A 91 -14.03 -2.65 15.05
N GLN A 92 -14.00 -3.32 16.20
CA GLN A 92 -14.83 -4.50 16.50
C GLN A 92 -14.71 -5.59 15.42
N GLY A 93 -13.51 -5.83 14.91
CA GLY A 93 -13.21 -6.81 13.86
C GLY A 93 -13.54 -6.37 12.44
N VAL A 94 -14.09 -5.16 12.23
CA VAL A 94 -14.48 -4.67 10.90
C VAL A 94 -13.42 -3.74 10.35
N LEU A 95 -12.37 -4.31 9.72
CA LEU A 95 -11.31 -3.52 9.07
C LEU A 95 -11.83 -2.71 7.88
N SER A 96 -12.76 -3.27 7.12
CA SER A 96 -13.43 -2.59 6.02
C SER A 96 -14.78 -3.22 5.73
N THR A 97 -15.76 -2.39 5.35
CA THR A 97 -17.08 -2.86 4.89
C THR A 97 -17.15 -3.10 3.39
N LYS A 98 -16.12 -2.65 2.64
CA LYS A 98 -16.10 -2.67 1.17
C LYS A 98 -14.82 -3.26 0.58
N LYS A 99 -13.66 -3.04 1.21
CA LYS A 99 -12.35 -3.48 0.70
C LYS A 99 -11.86 -4.70 1.46
N TYR A 100 -12.25 -5.88 0.99
CA TYR A 100 -11.91 -7.13 1.67
C TYR A 100 -10.44 -7.54 1.46
N THR A 101 -9.74 -6.90 0.52
CA THR A 101 -8.28 -6.99 0.40
C THR A 101 -7.55 -6.44 1.63
N GLU A 102 -8.19 -5.57 2.44
CA GLU A 102 -7.63 -5.10 3.72
C GLU A 102 -7.45 -6.28 4.70
N TYR A 103 -8.48 -7.15 4.82
CA TYR A 103 -8.35 -8.37 5.62
C TYR A 103 -7.27 -9.29 5.08
N SER A 104 -7.27 -9.52 3.77
CA SER A 104 -6.32 -10.42 3.11
C SER A 104 -4.87 -9.99 3.36
N ARG A 105 -4.56 -8.71 3.23
CA ARG A 105 -3.23 -8.16 3.44
C ARG A 105 -2.76 -8.33 4.89
N VAL A 106 -3.61 -7.99 5.87
CA VAL A 106 -3.32 -8.19 7.29
C VAL A 106 -3.13 -9.68 7.61
N ILE A 107 -3.96 -10.58 7.06
CA ILE A 107 -3.82 -12.04 7.25
C ILE A 107 -2.46 -12.52 6.76
N VAL A 108 -2.01 -12.07 5.57
CA VAL A 108 -0.70 -12.44 5.00
C VAL A 108 0.45 -11.98 5.91
N ALA A 109 0.40 -10.75 6.40
CA ALA A 109 1.42 -10.23 7.30
C ALA A 109 1.45 -11.00 8.64
N LEU A 110 0.29 -11.25 9.24
CA LEU A 110 0.17 -12.04 10.46
C LEU A 110 0.69 -13.47 10.27
N ALA A 111 0.36 -14.09 9.14
CA ALA A 111 0.84 -15.41 8.78
C ALA A 111 2.37 -15.45 8.71
N SER A 112 3.02 -14.41 8.17
CA SER A 112 4.47 -14.33 8.01
C SER A 112 5.23 -14.27 9.33
N ILE A 113 4.60 -13.74 10.39
CA ILE A 113 5.15 -13.65 11.75
C ILE A 113 4.61 -14.73 12.71
N GLY A 114 3.96 -15.76 12.16
CA GLY A 114 3.48 -16.90 12.93
C GLY A 114 2.23 -16.66 13.77
N LYS A 115 1.55 -15.52 13.62
CA LYS A 115 0.30 -15.21 14.34
C LYS A 115 -0.91 -15.80 13.61
N ASP A 116 -1.90 -16.23 14.38
CA ASP A 116 -3.14 -16.79 13.83
C ASP A 116 -4.17 -15.69 13.60
N ALA A 117 -4.49 -15.44 12.34
CA ALA A 117 -5.48 -14.42 11.95
C ALA A 117 -6.92 -14.75 12.37
N ARG A 118 -7.19 -15.98 12.80
CA ARG A 118 -8.53 -16.40 13.30
C ARG A 118 -8.80 -15.97 14.74
N ASN A 119 -7.78 -15.43 15.43
CA ASN A 119 -7.97 -14.92 16.79
C ASN A 119 -7.06 -13.72 17.04
N VAL A 120 -7.50 -12.56 16.59
CA VAL A 120 -6.79 -11.28 16.79
C VAL A 120 -7.66 -10.39 17.68
N GLY A 121 -7.26 -10.24 18.92
CA GLY A 121 -8.06 -9.49 19.89
C GLY A 121 -9.46 -10.04 20.14
N GLY A 122 -9.68 -11.34 19.91
CA GLY A 122 -10.97 -12.02 20.03
C GLY A 122 -11.80 -12.07 18.74
N TYR A 123 -11.28 -11.58 17.62
CA TYR A 123 -11.95 -11.56 16.31
C TYR A 123 -11.25 -12.46 15.29
N ASP A 124 -12.04 -13.12 14.45
CA ASP A 124 -11.55 -13.91 13.31
C ASP A 124 -11.51 -13.03 12.05
N LEU A 125 -10.32 -12.60 11.65
CA LEU A 125 -10.11 -11.78 10.46
C LEU A 125 -10.27 -12.57 9.15
N THR A 126 -10.31 -13.90 9.20
CA THR A 126 -10.58 -14.72 8.01
C THR A 126 -12.08 -14.78 7.69
N GLN A 127 -12.96 -14.63 8.70
CA GLN A 127 -14.41 -14.77 8.56
C GLN A 127 -15.00 -13.89 7.43
N PRO A 128 -14.61 -12.62 7.25
CA PRO A 128 -15.10 -11.80 6.13
C PRO A 128 -14.87 -12.43 4.77
N LEU A 129 -13.77 -13.16 4.57
CA LEU A 129 -13.46 -13.84 3.31
C LEU A 129 -14.37 -15.05 3.02
N GLY A 130 -15.31 -15.36 3.92
CA GLY A 130 -16.42 -16.28 3.70
C GLY A 130 -17.62 -15.64 2.97
N ASP A 131 -17.65 -14.32 2.80
CA ASP A 131 -18.68 -13.58 2.07
C ASP A 131 -18.23 -13.36 0.62
N TYR A 132 -18.79 -14.15 -0.31
CA TYR A 132 -18.42 -14.10 -1.72
C TYR A 132 -18.76 -12.75 -2.35
N ASP A 133 -19.99 -12.27 -2.15
CA ASP A 133 -20.47 -11.05 -2.83
C ASP A 133 -19.64 -9.82 -2.43
N LYS A 134 -19.26 -9.71 -1.17
CA LYS A 134 -18.44 -8.61 -0.69
C LYS A 134 -16.98 -8.74 -1.09
N THR A 135 -16.45 -9.96 -1.12
CA THR A 135 -15.06 -10.19 -1.53
C THR A 135 -14.85 -9.82 -3.00
N ILE A 136 -15.77 -10.19 -3.90
CA ILE A 136 -15.65 -9.86 -5.32
C ILE A 136 -16.04 -8.41 -5.66
N TRP A 137 -16.57 -7.65 -4.72
CA TRP A 137 -17.00 -6.27 -4.95
C TRP A 137 -15.86 -5.35 -5.43
N GLN A 138 -14.62 -5.60 -4.99
CA GLN A 138 -13.42 -4.89 -5.46
C GLN A 138 -12.90 -5.37 -6.83
N GLY A 139 -13.72 -6.06 -7.61
CA GLY A 139 -13.27 -6.66 -8.87
C GLY A 139 -12.38 -7.88 -8.63
N ILE A 140 -11.42 -8.11 -9.53
CA ILE A 140 -10.58 -9.31 -9.52
C ILE A 140 -9.60 -9.39 -8.34
N ASN A 141 -9.18 -8.26 -7.78
CA ASN A 141 -8.27 -8.23 -6.63
C ASN A 141 -8.85 -8.92 -5.39
N GLY A 142 -10.17 -8.85 -5.19
CA GLY A 142 -10.83 -9.51 -4.08
C GLY A 142 -10.56 -10.99 -4.01
N PRO A 143 -10.96 -11.80 -5.00
CA PRO A 143 -10.74 -13.24 -5.00
C PRO A 143 -9.27 -13.64 -5.09
N ILE A 144 -8.41 -12.87 -5.77
CA ILE A 144 -6.96 -13.09 -5.82
C ILE A 144 -6.38 -13.07 -4.41
N TRP A 145 -6.54 -11.96 -3.71
CA TRP A 145 -5.96 -11.79 -2.39
C TRP A 145 -6.63 -12.66 -1.31
N ALA A 146 -7.92 -12.99 -1.48
CA ALA A 146 -8.60 -13.94 -0.59
C ALA A 146 -7.96 -15.34 -0.67
N LEU A 147 -7.65 -15.84 -1.87
CA LEU A 147 -6.96 -17.13 -2.03
C LEU A 147 -5.55 -17.08 -1.43
N ILE A 148 -4.75 -16.06 -1.76
CA ILE A 148 -3.39 -15.90 -1.21
C ILE A 148 -3.43 -15.90 0.32
N ALA A 149 -4.33 -15.12 0.92
CA ALA A 149 -4.44 -15.01 2.36
C ALA A 149 -4.86 -16.33 3.02
N LEU A 150 -5.90 -16.98 2.52
CA LEU A 150 -6.40 -18.24 3.07
C LEU A 150 -5.41 -19.39 2.88
N ASP A 151 -4.62 -19.36 1.82
CA ASP A 151 -3.64 -20.39 1.51
C ASP A 151 -2.30 -20.20 2.20
N SER A 152 -2.01 -19.00 2.70
CA SER A 152 -0.72 -18.66 3.33
C SER A 152 -0.37 -19.61 4.50
N ARG A 153 -1.36 -20.00 5.30
CA ARG A 153 -1.22 -21.00 6.39
C ARG A 153 -2.23 -22.13 6.27
N ASN A 154 -2.75 -22.42 5.07
CA ASN A 154 -3.78 -23.43 4.85
C ASN A 154 -5.01 -23.24 5.75
N TYR A 155 -5.43 -21.99 5.98
CA TYR A 155 -6.66 -21.73 6.73
C TYR A 155 -7.84 -22.46 6.11
N PRO A 156 -8.73 -23.09 6.88
CA PRO A 156 -9.97 -23.63 6.35
C PRO A 156 -10.80 -22.51 5.72
N MET A 157 -11.68 -22.85 4.78
CA MET A 157 -12.62 -21.86 4.25
C MET A 157 -13.52 -21.35 5.39
N PRO A 158 -13.49 -20.06 5.73
CA PRO A 158 -14.22 -19.55 6.86
C PRO A 158 -15.73 -19.58 6.61
N GLN A 159 -16.51 -19.90 7.64
CA GLN A 159 -17.96 -19.80 7.60
C GLN A 159 -18.37 -18.39 8.01
N ASN A 160 -19.24 -17.77 7.24
CA ASN A 160 -19.79 -16.44 7.52
C ASN A 160 -21.32 -16.48 7.46
N SER A 161 -21.97 -16.62 8.61
CA SER A 161 -23.45 -16.72 8.70
C SER A 161 -24.17 -15.44 8.25
N ALA A 162 -23.47 -14.31 8.16
CA ALA A 162 -24.03 -13.06 7.65
C ALA A 162 -23.87 -12.91 6.12
N ALA A 163 -23.14 -13.81 5.47
CA ALA A 163 -22.96 -13.77 4.02
C ALA A 163 -24.26 -14.12 3.29
N LYS A 164 -24.59 -13.34 2.26
CA LYS A 164 -25.67 -13.69 1.34
C LYS A 164 -25.30 -14.93 0.53
N THR A 165 -24.05 -15.01 0.08
CA THR A 165 -23.48 -16.16 -0.63
C THR A 165 -22.25 -16.62 0.12
N GLN A 166 -22.31 -17.81 0.73
CA GLN A 166 -21.14 -18.42 1.36
C GLN A 166 -20.09 -18.76 0.32
N ALA A 167 -18.90 -18.19 0.46
CA ALA A 167 -17.80 -18.42 -0.46
C ALA A 167 -17.21 -19.84 -0.33
N THR A 168 -16.68 -20.35 -1.43
CA THR A 168 -15.77 -21.48 -1.47
C THR A 168 -14.50 -21.10 -2.24
N ARG A 169 -13.40 -21.83 -2.02
CA ARG A 169 -12.18 -21.61 -2.83
C ARG A 169 -12.44 -21.76 -4.31
N GLN A 170 -13.26 -22.74 -4.69
CA GLN A 170 -13.59 -22.97 -6.09
C GLN A 170 -14.31 -21.77 -6.72
N MET A 171 -15.21 -21.11 -5.99
CA MET A 171 -15.87 -19.91 -6.49
C MET A 171 -14.89 -18.76 -6.75
N TYR A 172 -13.87 -18.60 -5.93
CA TYR A 172 -12.82 -17.61 -6.17
C TYR A 172 -11.95 -17.97 -7.36
N ILE A 173 -11.56 -19.23 -7.51
CA ILE A 173 -10.84 -19.75 -8.69
C ILE A 173 -11.66 -19.50 -9.96
N ASP A 174 -12.94 -19.90 -9.96
CA ASP A 174 -13.82 -19.75 -11.11
C ASP A 174 -14.04 -18.27 -11.44
N ARG A 175 -14.10 -17.41 -10.43
CA ARG A 175 -14.20 -15.94 -10.65
C ARG A 175 -12.94 -15.39 -11.33
N ILE A 176 -11.74 -15.76 -10.87
CA ILE A 176 -10.49 -15.34 -11.49
C ILE A 176 -10.45 -15.84 -12.94
N LEU A 177 -10.74 -17.11 -13.20
CA LEU A 177 -10.76 -17.67 -14.54
C LEU A 177 -11.80 -17.00 -15.46
N SER A 178 -12.98 -16.63 -14.94
CA SER A 178 -14.02 -15.93 -15.70
C SER A 178 -13.64 -14.50 -16.09
N CYS A 179 -12.62 -13.95 -15.47
CA CYS A 179 -12.08 -12.62 -15.76
C CYS A 179 -10.86 -12.65 -16.71
N GLU A 180 -10.44 -13.84 -17.19
CA GLU A 180 -9.37 -13.97 -18.19
C GLU A 180 -9.78 -13.23 -19.48
N LEU A 181 -8.91 -12.37 -19.97
CA LEU A 181 -9.11 -11.64 -21.22
C LEU A 181 -8.73 -12.49 -22.44
N PRO A 182 -9.22 -12.16 -23.65
CA PRO A 182 -8.98 -12.94 -24.85
C PRO A 182 -7.49 -13.14 -25.20
N ASP A 183 -6.63 -12.22 -24.78
CA ASP A 183 -5.17 -12.28 -24.97
C ASP A 183 -4.47 -13.22 -23.97
N GLY A 184 -5.19 -13.75 -22.97
CA GLY A 184 -4.71 -14.72 -21.99
C GLY A 184 -4.20 -14.14 -20.68
N GLY A 185 -4.31 -12.82 -20.46
CA GLY A 185 -3.98 -12.17 -19.20
C GLY A 185 -5.20 -11.63 -18.48
N TRP A 186 -4.97 -10.77 -17.50
CA TRP A 186 -6.00 -10.11 -16.69
C TRP A 186 -5.71 -8.60 -16.56
N SER A 187 -6.77 -7.82 -16.31
CA SER A 187 -6.68 -6.41 -15.96
C SER A 187 -7.49 -6.11 -14.71
N LEU A 188 -7.26 -4.94 -14.10
CA LEU A 188 -7.96 -4.53 -12.88
C LEU A 188 -9.49 -4.50 -13.07
N LEU A 189 -9.96 -4.12 -14.24
CA LEU A 189 -11.38 -4.00 -14.58
C LEU A 189 -11.96 -5.26 -15.24
N SER A 190 -11.16 -6.32 -15.41
CA SER A 190 -11.62 -7.59 -15.98
C SER A 190 -12.85 -8.12 -15.23
N GLY A 191 -13.89 -8.47 -15.98
CA GLY A 191 -15.14 -8.99 -15.43
C GLY A 191 -16.00 -7.95 -14.71
N SER A 192 -15.71 -6.65 -14.85
CA SER A 192 -16.61 -5.57 -14.44
C SER A 192 -17.65 -5.29 -15.52
N SER A 193 -18.77 -4.67 -15.12
CA SER A 193 -19.81 -4.21 -16.06
C SER A 193 -19.56 -2.78 -16.56
N SER A 194 -18.38 -2.19 -16.28
CA SER A 194 -18.05 -0.83 -16.73
C SER A 194 -17.73 -0.79 -18.23
N ALA A 195 -17.89 0.37 -18.86
CA ALA A 195 -17.51 0.59 -20.24
C ALA A 195 -16.01 0.41 -20.52
N ASP A 196 -15.18 0.39 -19.47
CA ASP A 196 -13.73 0.16 -19.51
C ASP A 196 -13.36 -1.32 -19.33
N ALA A 197 -14.34 -2.24 -19.35
CA ALA A 197 -14.13 -3.67 -19.15
C ALA A 197 -13.27 -4.35 -20.25
N ASP A 198 -13.15 -3.74 -21.41
CA ASP A 198 -12.33 -4.20 -22.54
C ASP A 198 -10.86 -3.71 -22.47
N SER A 199 -10.39 -3.32 -21.29
CA SER A 199 -9.00 -2.93 -21.12
C SER A 199 -8.06 -4.10 -21.44
N ALA A 200 -6.93 -3.81 -22.09
CA ALA A 200 -5.87 -4.80 -22.36
C ALA A 200 -5.35 -5.42 -21.05
N SER A 201 -4.86 -6.64 -21.13
CA SER A 201 -4.22 -7.31 -19.99
C SER A 201 -3.05 -6.48 -19.44
N ASP A 202 -2.87 -6.53 -18.13
CA ASP A 202 -1.86 -5.80 -17.38
C ASP A 202 -0.90 -6.78 -16.69
N PRO A 203 0.42 -6.57 -16.74
CA PRO A 203 1.40 -7.49 -16.14
C PRO A 203 1.23 -7.66 -14.64
N ASP A 204 0.88 -6.58 -13.91
CA ASP A 204 0.73 -6.62 -12.45
C ASP A 204 -0.44 -7.52 -12.06
N ILE A 205 -1.60 -7.29 -12.68
CA ILE A 205 -2.81 -8.06 -12.37
C ILE A 205 -2.66 -9.51 -12.86
N THR A 206 -2.04 -9.71 -14.01
CA THR A 206 -1.76 -11.05 -14.53
C THR A 206 -0.81 -11.81 -13.60
N GLY A 207 0.25 -11.15 -13.13
CA GLY A 207 1.15 -11.70 -12.12
C GLY A 207 0.42 -12.08 -10.84
N MET A 208 -0.37 -11.18 -10.27
CA MET A 208 -1.15 -11.44 -9.05
C MET A 208 -2.17 -12.58 -9.23
N ALA A 209 -2.84 -12.67 -10.39
CA ALA A 209 -3.75 -13.79 -10.68
C ALA A 209 -3.00 -15.13 -10.68
N LEU A 210 -1.81 -15.18 -11.29
CA LEU A 210 -0.96 -16.37 -11.30
C LEU A 210 -0.47 -16.76 -9.91
N GLN A 211 -0.13 -15.80 -9.05
CA GLN A 211 0.23 -16.05 -7.65
C GLN A 211 -0.90 -16.76 -6.90
N ALA A 212 -2.14 -16.29 -7.05
CA ALA A 212 -3.31 -16.91 -6.43
C ALA A 212 -3.62 -18.31 -6.99
N LEU A 213 -3.42 -18.52 -8.29
CA LEU A 213 -3.70 -19.77 -8.99
C LEU A 213 -2.58 -20.81 -8.86
N ALA A 214 -1.41 -20.44 -8.35
CA ALA A 214 -0.22 -21.30 -8.30
C ALA A 214 -0.47 -22.62 -7.53
N LYS A 215 -1.29 -22.59 -6.49
CA LYS A 215 -1.63 -23.77 -5.67
C LYS A 215 -2.58 -24.75 -6.36
N TYR A 216 -3.26 -24.34 -7.42
CA TYR A 216 -4.36 -25.08 -8.05
C TYR A 216 -4.01 -25.63 -9.45
N GLN A 217 -2.72 -25.85 -9.72
CA GLN A 217 -2.22 -26.33 -11.02
C GLN A 217 -2.60 -27.79 -11.34
N ASP A 218 -3.18 -28.50 -10.40
CA ASP A 218 -3.83 -29.82 -10.59
C ASP A 218 -5.15 -29.71 -11.36
N GLN A 219 -5.79 -28.54 -11.38
CA GLN A 219 -7.00 -28.29 -12.14
C GLN A 219 -6.68 -27.96 -13.60
N ALA A 220 -7.23 -28.72 -14.55
CA ALA A 220 -6.96 -28.56 -15.98
C ALA A 220 -7.26 -27.13 -16.50
N LYS A 221 -8.35 -26.51 -16.06
CA LYS A 221 -8.71 -25.13 -16.45
C LYS A 221 -7.68 -24.12 -15.95
N VAL A 222 -7.24 -24.24 -14.69
CA VAL A 222 -6.21 -23.37 -14.12
C VAL A 222 -4.90 -23.54 -14.86
N LYS A 223 -4.47 -24.78 -15.09
CA LYS A 223 -3.25 -25.08 -15.85
C LYS A 223 -3.27 -24.48 -17.26
N THR A 224 -4.43 -24.53 -17.93
CA THR A 224 -4.58 -23.96 -19.28
C THR A 224 -4.50 -22.44 -19.25
N ALA A 225 -5.19 -21.76 -18.33
CA ALA A 225 -5.14 -20.31 -18.16
C ALA A 225 -3.71 -19.86 -17.78
N THR A 226 -3.06 -20.55 -16.84
CA THR A 226 -1.66 -20.30 -16.47
C THR A 226 -0.71 -20.37 -17.67
N ALA A 227 -0.86 -21.38 -18.53
CA ALA A 227 -0.01 -21.52 -19.71
C ALA A 227 -0.18 -20.36 -20.70
N LYS A 228 -1.41 -19.89 -20.93
CA LYS A 228 -1.69 -18.72 -21.77
C LYS A 228 -1.11 -17.44 -21.17
N ALA A 229 -1.31 -17.23 -19.87
CA ALA A 229 -0.82 -16.05 -19.17
C ALA A 229 0.71 -15.97 -19.18
N LEU A 230 1.41 -17.08 -18.97
CA LEU A 230 2.86 -17.15 -19.07
C LEU A 230 3.35 -16.86 -20.51
N ALA A 231 2.63 -17.31 -21.53
CA ALA A 231 2.95 -17.00 -22.93
C ALA A 231 2.75 -15.51 -23.21
N TRP A 232 1.63 -14.94 -22.74
CA TRP A 232 1.35 -13.52 -22.87
C TRP A 232 2.41 -12.66 -22.14
N LEU A 233 2.71 -12.95 -20.87
CA LEU A 233 3.74 -12.24 -20.10
C LEU A 233 5.10 -12.32 -20.80
N SER A 234 5.50 -13.50 -21.28
CA SER A 234 6.76 -13.65 -22.02
C SER A 234 6.80 -12.77 -23.28
N ALA A 235 5.68 -12.57 -23.96
CA ALA A 235 5.59 -11.71 -25.14
C ALA A 235 5.60 -10.20 -24.77
N GLN A 236 5.10 -9.82 -23.58
CA GLN A 236 5.08 -8.44 -23.12
C GLN A 236 6.40 -7.99 -22.48
N GLN A 237 7.27 -8.93 -22.10
CA GLN A 237 8.53 -8.62 -21.43
C GLN A 237 9.47 -7.85 -22.35
N SER A 238 9.96 -6.71 -21.90
CA SER A 238 10.87 -5.83 -22.64
C SER A 238 12.29 -6.38 -22.71
N SER A 239 13.10 -5.78 -23.57
CA SER A 239 14.48 -6.21 -23.85
C SER A 239 15.43 -6.07 -22.65
N ASP A 240 15.08 -5.25 -21.66
CA ASP A 240 15.80 -5.06 -20.39
C ASP A 240 15.36 -6.06 -19.30
N GLY A 241 14.49 -7.02 -19.64
CA GLY A 241 13.97 -8.04 -18.75
C GLY A 241 12.77 -7.61 -17.91
N GLY A 242 12.31 -6.36 -18.04
CA GLY A 242 11.22 -5.80 -17.25
C GLY A 242 9.86 -5.76 -17.93
N PHE A 243 8.93 -5.07 -17.27
CA PHE A 243 7.56 -4.89 -17.75
C PHE A 243 7.14 -3.41 -17.70
N THR A 244 6.14 -3.11 -18.52
CA THR A 244 5.52 -1.79 -18.60
C THR A 244 4.03 -1.92 -18.27
N SER A 245 3.56 -1.19 -17.27
CA SER A 245 2.14 -1.03 -16.96
C SER A 245 1.72 0.41 -17.26
N GLN A 246 0.58 0.59 -17.92
CA GLN A 246 0.03 1.90 -18.30
C GLN A 246 1.06 2.85 -18.96
N SER A 247 1.87 2.30 -19.87
CA SER A 247 2.94 3.00 -20.60
C SER A 247 4.13 3.47 -19.74
N THR A 248 4.27 2.97 -18.52
CA THR A 248 5.39 3.26 -17.64
C THR A 248 6.15 1.98 -17.30
N SER A 249 7.47 1.94 -17.62
CA SER A 249 8.35 0.88 -17.11
C SER A 249 8.61 1.16 -15.63
N ASN A 250 8.22 0.22 -14.77
CA ASN A 250 8.32 0.37 -13.32
C ASN A 250 8.74 -0.96 -12.66
N VAL A 251 9.30 -0.85 -11.46
CA VAL A 251 9.81 -2.02 -10.74
C VAL A 251 8.68 -2.93 -10.26
N GLU A 252 7.53 -2.37 -9.89
CA GLU A 252 6.40 -3.10 -9.32
C GLU A 252 5.83 -4.12 -10.28
N SER A 253 5.75 -3.79 -11.58
CA SER A 253 5.30 -4.74 -12.62
C SER A 253 6.22 -5.95 -12.71
N SER A 254 7.54 -5.74 -12.68
CA SER A 254 8.53 -6.83 -12.66
C SER A 254 8.46 -7.65 -11.37
N VAL A 255 8.17 -7.01 -10.24
CA VAL A 255 7.96 -7.64 -8.92
C VAL A 255 6.81 -8.63 -8.96
N GLN A 256 5.63 -8.23 -9.46
CA GLN A 256 4.45 -9.11 -9.46
C GLN A 256 4.66 -10.34 -10.33
N VAL A 257 5.34 -10.19 -11.46
CA VAL A 257 5.65 -11.31 -12.33
C VAL A 257 6.70 -12.23 -11.72
N LEU A 258 7.77 -11.69 -11.12
CA LEU A 258 8.80 -12.49 -10.44
C LEU A 258 8.18 -13.38 -9.35
N VAL A 259 7.36 -12.80 -8.47
CA VAL A 259 6.66 -13.56 -7.42
C VAL A 259 5.76 -14.63 -8.00
N ALA A 260 5.09 -14.36 -9.14
CA ALA A 260 4.27 -15.36 -9.81
C ALA A 260 5.08 -16.56 -10.32
N LEU A 261 6.26 -16.30 -10.90
CA LEU A 261 7.14 -17.38 -11.37
C LEU A 261 7.62 -18.24 -10.17
N ASP A 262 8.00 -17.60 -9.07
CA ASP A 262 8.48 -18.30 -7.88
C ASP A 262 7.35 -19.12 -7.21
N GLU A 263 6.12 -18.57 -7.11
CA GLU A 263 4.97 -19.34 -6.58
C GLU A 263 4.60 -20.53 -7.46
N LEU A 264 4.78 -20.42 -8.80
CA LEU A 264 4.59 -21.50 -9.75
C LEU A 264 5.75 -22.52 -9.77
N GLY A 265 6.83 -22.25 -9.03
CA GLY A 265 8.03 -23.11 -9.01
C GLY A 265 8.84 -23.05 -10.30
N LEU A 266 8.75 -21.96 -11.05
CA LEU A 266 9.52 -21.73 -12.26
C LEU A 266 10.88 -21.11 -11.94
N SER A 267 11.91 -21.49 -12.70
CA SER A 267 13.26 -20.93 -12.49
C SER A 267 13.31 -19.44 -12.89
N MET A 268 14.06 -18.64 -12.14
CA MET A 268 14.39 -17.26 -12.52
C MET A 268 15.17 -17.16 -13.84
N SER A 269 15.83 -18.25 -14.24
CA SER A 269 16.53 -18.39 -15.53
C SER A 269 15.69 -19.08 -16.59
N ASP A 270 14.36 -19.20 -16.40
CA ASP A 270 13.47 -19.73 -17.44
C ASP A 270 13.64 -18.89 -18.71
N SER A 271 13.99 -19.55 -19.81
CA SER A 271 14.35 -18.91 -21.08
C SER A 271 13.22 -18.04 -21.66
N ARG A 272 11.97 -18.28 -21.25
CA ARG A 272 10.82 -17.43 -21.63
C ARG A 272 10.93 -16.03 -21.04
N PHE A 273 11.56 -15.91 -19.85
CA PHE A 273 11.64 -14.68 -19.05
C PHE A 273 13.06 -14.11 -18.95
N VAL A 274 13.94 -14.51 -19.87
CA VAL A 274 15.27 -13.89 -20.05
C VAL A 274 15.30 -13.22 -21.42
N LYS A 275 15.44 -11.91 -21.47
CA LYS A 275 15.47 -11.10 -22.71
C LYS A 275 16.81 -10.41 -22.86
N ASN A 276 17.49 -10.63 -23.96
CA ASN A 276 18.84 -10.09 -24.24
C ASN A 276 19.85 -10.36 -23.11
N GLY A 277 19.69 -11.48 -22.41
CA GLY A 277 20.54 -11.83 -21.26
C GLY A 277 20.08 -11.26 -19.92
N ASN A 278 19.04 -10.43 -19.88
CA ASN A 278 18.49 -9.87 -18.65
C ASN A 278 17.31 -10.70 -18.15
N SER A 279 17.38 -11.15 -16.90
CA SER A 279 16.27 -11.77 -16.16
C SER A 279 15.42 -10.70 -15.47
N LEU A 280 14.29 -11.13 -14.87
CA LEU A 280 13.48 -10.26 -14.00
C LEU A 280 14.27 -9.73 -12.81
N VAL A 281 15.15 -10.54 -12.23
CA VAL A 281 15.99 -10.11 -11.10
C VAL A 281 16.99 -9.04 -11.55
N ASP A 282 17.62 -9.19 -12.74
CA ASP A 282 18.49 -8.16 -13.31
C ASP A 282 17.74 -6.85 -13.53
N ASN A 283 16.51 -6.93 -14.05
CA ASN A 283 15.67 -5.75 -14.23
C ASN A 283 15.32 -5.08 -12.90
N ILE A 284 14.83 -5.82 -11.91
CA ILE A 284 14.51 -5.27 -10.57
C ILE A 284 15.74 -4.61 -9.96
N LEU A 285 16.92 -5.22 -10.05
CA LEU A 285 18.17 -4.67 -9.53
C LEU A 285 18.63 -3.41 -10.29
N SER A 286 18.14 -3.16 -11.51
CA SER A 286 18.43 -1.90 -12.22
C SER A 286 17.78 -0.66 -11.59
N PHE A 287 16.76 -0.85 -10.74
CA PHE A 287 16.12 0.21 -9.96
C PHE A 287 16.72 0.39 -8.56
N TYR A 288 17.71 -0.43 -8.20
CA TYR A 288 18.29 -0.49 -6.86
C TYR A 288 19.36 0.55 -6.64
N THR A 289 19.31 1.19 -5.48
CA THR A 289 20.40 2.05 -4.97
C THR A 289 20.83 1.54 -3.60
N LYS A 290 22.05 1.06 -3.51
CA LYS A 290 22.62 0.49 -2.28
C LYS A 290 22.50 1.45 -1.10
N GLY A 291 21.94 0.97 0.01
CA GLY A 291 21.72 1.74 1.23
C GLY A 291 20.59 2.76 1.16
N ALA A 292 19.82 2.81 0.05
CA ALA A 292 18.74 3.77 -0.14
C ALA A 292 17.45 3.17 -0.72
N GLY A 293 17.45 1.87 -1.09
CA GLY A 293 16.29 1.15 -1.60
C GLY A 293 16.10 1.23 -3.11
N PHE A 294 14.86 1.24 -3.58
CA PHE A 294 14.49 1.13 -4.99
C PHE A 294 13.77 2.36 -5.50
N HIS A 295 14.04 2.72 -6.75
CA HIS A 295 13.27 3.70 -7.50
C HIS A 295 12.00 3.05 -8.06
N HIS A 296 10.93 3.82 -8.22
CA HIS A 296 9.74 3.37 -8.93
C HIS A 296 10.02 3.22 -10.44
N THR A 297 10.73 4.19 -11.04
CA THR A 297 11.12 4.18 -12.45
C THR A 297 12.63 4.31 -12.60
N VAL A 298 13.20 3.74 -13.68
CA VAL A 298 14.63 3.89 -13.99
C VAL A 298 14.97 5.38 -14.16
N GLY A 299 16.01 5.82 -13.48
CA GLY A 299 16.45 7.23 -13.51
C GLY A 299 15.58 8.19 -12.71
N GLY A 300 14.67 7.68 -11.89
CA GLY A 300 13.93 8.48 -10.91
C GLY A 300 14.88 9.24 -9.97
N SER A 301 14.53 10.47 -9.58
CA SER A 301 15.38 11.32 -8.75
C SER A 301 15.55 10.81 -7.31
N ASN A 302 14.55 10.08 -6.78
CA ASN A 302 14.52 9.56 -5.42
C ASN A 302 14.07 8.11 -5.40
N THR A 303 14.55 7.35 -4.41
CA THR A 303 14.00 6.03 -4.08
C THR A 303 12.60 6.18 -3.51
N ASN A 304 11.79 5.14 -3.69
CA ASN A 304 10.38 5.13 -3.29
C ASN A 304 10.18 4.02 -2.26
N GLN A 305 9.52 4.32 -1.14
CA GLN A 305 9.32 3.35 -0.07
C GLN A 305 8.48 2.15 -0.54
N MET A 306 7.38 2.38 -1.26
CA MET A 306 6.51 1.30 -1.76
C MET A 306 7.28 0.40 -2.75
N ALA A 307 7.99 1.01 -3.70
CA ALA A 307 8.85 0.27 -4.63
C ALA A 307 9.90 -0.58 -3.89
N THR A 308 10.48 -0.03 -2.81
CA THR A 308 11.48 -0.72 -1.99
C THR A 308 10.88 -1.90 -1.23
N GLU A 309 9.70 -1.73 -0.64
CA GLU A 309 8.98 -2.79 0.08
C GLU A 309 8.59 -3.93 -0.86
N GLN A 310 8.08 -3.58 -2.04
CA GLN A 310 7.68 -4.56 -3.05
C GLN A 310 8.90 -5.28 -3.64
N ALA A 311 9.97 -4.56 -3.95
CA ALA A 311 11.21 -5.17 -4.41
C ALA A 311 11.80 -6.11 -3.35
N LEU A 312 11.76 -5.74 -2.05
CA LEU A 312 12.24 -6.62 -0.99
C LEU A 312 11.51 -7.96 -1.03
N TYR A 313 10.18 -8.00 -0.99
CA TYR A 313 9.49 -9.28 -0.92
C TYR A 313 9.66 -10.10 -2.21
N ALA A 314 9.83 -9.48 -3.38
CA ALA A 314 10.11 -10.20 -4.62
C ALA A 314 11.52 -10.80 -4.64
N LEU A 315 12.54 -10.04 -4.23
CA LEU A 315 13.90 -10.58 -4.09
C LEU A 315 13.96 -11.68 -3.02
N VAL A 316 13.17 -11.56 -1.95
CA VAL A 316 13.02 -12.61 -0.94
C VAL A 316 12.36 -13.86 -1.53
N ALA A 317 11.32 -13.72 -2.37
CA ALA A 317 10.72 -14.86 -3.07
C ALA A 317 11.78 -15.58 -3.90
N ALA A 318 12.50 -14.85 -4.75
CA ALA A 318 13.58 -15.39 -5.57
C ALA A 318 14.69 -16.08 -4.74
N GLN A 319 15.15 -15.44 -3.67
CA GLN A 319 16.14 -16.00 -2.75
C GLN A 319 15.65 -17.30 -2.10
N ARG A 320 14.38 -17.34 -1.70
CA ARG A 320 13.75 -18.52 -1.11
C ARG A 320 13.66 -19.69 -2.10
N ALA A 321 13.28 -19.39 -3.34
CA ALA A 321 13.24 -20.38 -4.44
C ALA A 321 14.64 -20.95 -4.71
N GLN A 322 15.67 -20.10 -4.82
CA GLN A 322 17.07 -20.54 -4.97
C GLN A 322 17.53 -21.46 -3.83
N LYS A 323 17.14 -21.13 -2.59
CA LYS A 323 17.53 -21.89 -1.39
C LYS A 323 16.62 -23.10 -1.12
N GLY A 324 15.69 -23.43 -2.03
CA GLY A 324 14.75 -24.53 -1.87
C GLY A 324 13.83 -24.42 -0.65
N LYS A 325 13.55 -23.18 -0.20
CA LYS A 325 12.63 -22.89 0.91
C LYS A 325 11.18 -22.83 0.37
N ASN A 326 10.22 -22.85 1.27
CA ASN A 326 8.83 -22.56 0.90
C ASN A 326 8.72 -21.21 0.19
N SER A 327 7.84 -21.09 -0.79
CA SER A 327 7.59 -19.84 -1.50
C SER A 327 7.17 -18.72 -0.56
N LEU A 328 7.11 -17.50 -1.07
CA LEU A 328 6.81 -16.30 -0.27
C LEU A 328 5.51 -16.45 0.53
N TYR A 329 4.46 -16.98 -0.09
CA TYR A 329 3.13 -17.09 0.52
C TYR A 329 2.83 -18.45 1.15
N ARG A 330 3.69 -19.45 1.05
CA ARG A 330 3.55 -20.74 1.75
C ARG A 330 4.27 -20.69 3.10
N MET A 331 3.52 -20.34 4.15
CA MET A 331 4.09 -19.90 5.43
C MET A 331 4.07 -20.96 6.53
N SER A 332 4.16 -22.26 6.18
CA SER A 332 4.35 -23.32 7.20
C SER A 332 5.70 -23.25 7.91
N ASP A 333 6.67 -22.55 7.32
CA ASP A 333 7.99 -22.24 7.84
C ASP A 333 8.14 -20.78 8.31
N ALA A 334 7.03 -20.11 8.60
CA ALA A 334 7.06 -18.74 9.13
C ALA A 334 7.78 -18.69 10.48
N ILE A 335 8.39 -17.56 10.78
CA ILE A 335 8.94 -17.30 12.12
C ILE A 335 7.82 -17.40 13.16
N SER A 336 8.16 -17.73 14.39
CA SER A 336 7.21 -17.74 15.51
C SER A 336 7.59 -16.64 16.48
N VAL A 337 6.88 -15.53 16.40
CA VAL A 337 7.08 -14.41 17.31
C VAL A 337 6.38 -14.71 18.63
N GLY A 338 7.17 -14.84 19.70
CA GLY A 338 6.70 -15.20 21.04
C GLY A 338 5.70 -14.20 21.63
N ALA A 339 4.96 -14.63 22.64
CA ALA A 339 4.25 -13.71 23.53
C ALA A 339 5.27 -13.11 24.48
N SER A 340 5.71 -11.88 24.29
CA SER A 340 6.55 -11.19 25.25
C SER A 340 5.90 -9.94 25.80
N GLY A 341 6.43 -9.53 26.95
CA GLY A 341 5.91 -8.42 27.70
C GLY A 341 5.94 -7.12 26.88
N ALA A 342 4.94 -6.31 27.10
CA ALA A 342 4.72 -5.03 26.45
C ALA A 342 6.02 -4.19 26.39
N SER A 343 6.49 -3.90 25.20
CA SER A 343 7.25 -2.70 24.94
C SER A 343 6.27 -1.53 25.13
N VAL A 344 6.50 -0.70 26.12
CA VAL A 344 5.67 0.48 26.36
C VAL A 344 6.04 1.49 25.29
N LEU A 345 5.27 1.56 24.21
CA LEU A 345 5.26 2.74 23.34
C LEU A 345 4.94 3.94 24.26
N VAL A 346 5.86 4.86 24.41
CA VAL A 346 5.59 6.10 25.14
C VAL A 346 4.62 6.91 24.28
N THR A 347 3.32 6.77 24.56
CA THR A 347 2.27 7.50 23.84
C THR A 347 2.44 9.01 24.07
N GLY A 348 2.24 9.81 23.02
CA GLY A 348 2.30 11.27 23.09
C GLY A 348 3.71 11.88 22.92
N ALA A 349 4.75 11.09 22.67
CA ALA A 349 6.10 11.61 22.45
C ALA A 349 6.30 12.25 21.06
N GLY A 350 5.48 11.89 20.09
CA GLY A 350 5.64 12.24 18.68
C GLY A 350 6.67 11.35 17.97
N LEU A 351 6.75 11.50 16.65
CA LEU A 351 7.74 10.79 15.82
C LEU A 351 9.11 11.46 15.90
N GLU A 352 10.15 10.67 15.61
CA GLU A 352 11.49 11.20 15.39
C GLU A 352 11.48 12.13 14.15
N GLY A 353 12.17 13.27 14.23
CA GLY A 353 12.18 14.27 13.16
C GLY A 353 10.97 15.21 13.11
N LYS A 354 10.01 15.09 14.06
CA LYS A 354 8.95 16.10 14.17
C LYS A 354 9.51 17.49 14.41
N ASN A 355 8.84 18.51 13.89
CA ASN A 355 9.20 19.91 14.17
C ASN A 355 9.13 20.17 15.69
N ALA A 356 10.11 20.90 16.22
CA ALA A 356 10.26 21.18 17.65
C ALA A 356 9.06 21.92 18.26
N ASP A 357 8.33 22.70 17.46
CA ASP A 357 7.15 23.45 17.90
C ASP A 357 5.88 22.59 17.96
N VAL A 358 5.88 21.42 17.31
CA VAL A 358 4.76 20.46 17.37
C VAL A 358 4.72 19.80 18.73
N LYS A 359 3.57 19.88 19.41
CA LYS A 359 3.34 19.34 20.75
C LYS A 359 2.07 18.49 20.78
N ALA A 360 2.13 17.39 21.50
CA ALA A 360 0.94 16.59 21.78
C ALA A 360 -0.06 17.40 22.63
N PRO A 361 -1.31 17.58 22.17
CA PRO A 361 -2.30 18.34 22.93
C PRO A 361 -2.82 17.52 24.12
N SER A 362 -2.74 18.09 25.32
CA SER A 362 -3.21 17.45 26.54
C SER A 362 -4.73 17.40 26.63
N VAL A 363 -5.27 16.38 27.31
CA VAL A 363 -6.69 16.32 27.68
C VAL A 363 -7.00 17.42 28.69
N VAL A 364 -7.92 18.32 28.35
CA VAL A 364 -8.35 19.43 29.21
C VAL A 364 -9.79 19.30 29.71
N SER A 365 -10.60 18.47 29.07
CA SER A 365 -12.02 18.25 29.39
C SER A 365 -12.39 16.78 29.19
N ALA A 366 -12.01 15.93 30.15
CA ALA A 366 -12.34 14.49 30.07
C ALA A 366 -13.85 14.26 30.07
N GLY A 367 -14.32 13.27 29.29
CA GLY A 367 -15.71 12.84 29.24
C GLY A 367 -16.66 13.76 28.46
N ILE A 368 -16.12 14.76 27.72
CA ILE A 368 -16.98 15.61 26.86
C ILE A 368 -17.60 14.79 25.73
N THR A 369 -18.91 14.94 25.56
CA THR A 369 -19.68 14.32 24.47
C THR A 369 -20.78 15.26 23.98
N PHE A 370 -21.46 14.90 22.89
CA PHE A 370 -22.55 15.69 22.31
C PHE A 370 -23.75 14.77 22.02
N ALA A 371 -24.96 15.29 22.19
CA ALA A 371 -26.17 14.50 22.03
C ALA A 371 -26.36 13.93 20.62
N ASP A 372 -25.91 14.66 19.62
CA ASP A 372 -26.06 14.35 18.20
C ASP A 372 -24.94 13.46 17.61
N ILE A 373 -24.01 12.98 18.44
CA ILE A 373 -22.99 12.02 18.00
C ILE A 373 -23.16 10.63 18.64
N LYS A 374 -24.19 10.43 19.44
CA LYS A 374 -24.46 9.14 20.09
C LYS A 374 -24.63 8.05 19.03
N SER A 375 -23.83 7.00 19.14
CA SER A 375 -23.75 5.89 18.16
C SER A 375 -23.30 6.32 16.74
N HIS A 376 -22.73 7.51 16.57
CA HIS A 376 -22.14 7.93 15.32
C HIS A 376 -20.79 7.25 15.11
N LYS A 377 -20.52 6.79 13.89
CA LYS A 377 -19.26 6.05 13.56
C LYS A 377 -17.97 6.77 13.95
N ASN A 378 -17.99 8.12 14.00
CA ASN A 378 -16.84 8.94 14.38
C ASN A 378 -16.94 9.47 15.83
N GLN A 379 -17.81 8.94 16.68
CA GLN A 379 -18.03 9.43 18.04
C GLN A 379 -16.72 9.50 18.84
N SER A 380 -15.95 8.41 18.87
CA SER A 380 -14.68 8.34 19.61
C SER A 380 -13.66 9.39 19.16
N ALA A 381 -13.53 9.60 17.84
CA ALA A 381 -12.63 10.62 17.30
C ALA A 381 -13.08 12.04 17.68
N ILE A 382 -14.39 12.33 17.63
CA ILE A 382 -14.95 13.62 18.02
C ILE A 382 -14.69 13.88 19.50
N GLU A 383 -14.99 12.94 20.39
CA GLU A 383 -14.80 13.04 21.83
C GLU A 383 -13.32 13.22 22.21
N ALA A 384 -12.42 12.44 21.57
CA ALA A 384 -10.98 12.53 21.78
C ALA A 384 -10.41 13.91 21.42
N LEU A 385 -10.86 14.50 20.31
CA LEU A 385 -10.42 15.83 19.88
C LEU A 385 -11.10 16.96 20.68
N ALA A 386 -12.37 16.78 21.06
CA ALA A 386 -13.08 17.75 21.89
C ALA A 386 -12.50 17.80 23.30
N SER A 387 -12.14 16.65 23.89
CA SER A 387 -11.49 16.59 25.21
C SER A 387 -10.15 17.33 25.25
N ARG A 388 -9.50 17.53 24.12
CA ARG A 388 -8.24 18.27 23.95
C ARG A 388 -8.44 19.71 23.45
N ASN A 389 -9.68 20.19 23.40
CA ASN A 389 -10.04 21.52 22.88
C ASN A 389 -9.57 21.78 21.41
N ILE A 390 -9.32 20.71 20.65
CA ILE A 390 -8.95 20.78 19.22
C ILE A 390 -10.17 21.14 18.40
N LEU A 391 -11.29 20.45 18.66
CA LEU A 391 -12.61 20.72 18.09
C LEU A 391 -13.59 21.14 19.18
N LYS A 392 -14.61 21.90 18.77
CA LYS A 392 -15.71 22.33 19.67
C LYS A 392 -17.04 21.98 19.04
N GLY A 393 -18.06 21.77 19.87
CA GLY A 393 -19.45 21.76 19.44
C GLY A 393 -19.85 23.08 18.78
N VAL A 394 -20.93 23.06 18.03
CA VAL A 394 -21.61 24.28 17.58
C VAL A 394 -22.40 24.92 18.72
N THR A 395 -22.80 24.08 19.68
CA THR A 395 -23.29 24.45 21.01
C THR A 395 -22.63 23.53 22.04
N ASP A 396 -22.93 23.74 23.32
CA ASP A 396 -22.43 22.88 24.40
C ASP A 396 -22.94 21.43 24.31
N THR A 397 -24.06 21.19 23.64
CA THR A 397 -24.70 19.89 23.54
C THR A 397 -24.76 19.30 22.12
N SER A 398 -24.38 20.07 21.09
CA SER A 398 -24.47 19.63 19.70
C SER A 398 -23.15 19.86 18.97
N PHE A 399 -22.71 18.84 18.21
CA PHE A 399 -21.51 18.88 17.38
C PHE A 399 -21.81 19.19 15.91
N SER A 400 -22.98 18.84 15.42
CA SER A 400 -23.40 18.90 14.00
C SER A 400 -22.46 18.11 13.08
N PRO A 401 -22.35 16.77 13.22
CA PRO A 401 -21.35 15.95 12.55
C PRO A 401 -21.41 16.02 11.02
N ASN A 402 -22.61 16.21 10.46
CA ASN A 402 -22.85 16.26 9.01
C ASN A 402 -22.80 17.67 8.40
N ALA A 403 -22.50 18.69 9.18
CA ALA A 403 -22.27 20.03 8.66
C ALA A 403 -20.91 20.12 7.96
N THR A 404 -20.81 20.98 6.93
CA THR A 404 -19.54 21.29 6.28
C THR A 404 -18.66 22.21 7.12
N MET A 405 -17.38 22.29 6.79
CA MET A 405 -16.41 23.13 7.50
C MET A 405 -15.83 24.19 6.55
N THR A 406 -15.57 25.40 7.08
CA THR A 406 -14.89 26.44 6.30
C THR A 406 -13.38 26.24 6.33
N ARG A 407 -12.67 26.84 5.38
CA ARG A 407 -11.20 26.81 5.30
C ARG A 407 -10.55 27.36 6.56
N ALA A 408 -11.08 28.44 7.12
CA ALA A 408 -10.56 29.02 8.37
C ALA A 408 -10.79 28.10 9.58
N GLN A 409 -11.95 27.46 9.67
CA GLN A 409 -12.23 26.49 10.73
C GLN A 409 -11.29 25.30 10.66
N PHE A 410 -11.06 24.77 9.44
CA PHE A 410 -10.14 23.66 9.25
C PHE A 410 -8.69 24.03 9.62
N ALA A 411 -8.19 25.21 9.21
CA ALA A 411 -6.87 25.69 9.58
C ALA A 411 -6.73 25.80 11.12
N ALA A 412 -7.76 26.31 11.80
CA ALA A 412 -7.76 26.40 13.26
C ALA A 412 -7.71 25.03 13.94
N VAL A 413 -8.43 24.04 13.40
CA VAL A 413 -8.40 22.66 13.90
C VAL A 413 -7.00 22.07 13.78
N VAL A 414 -6.35 22.20 12.62
CA VAL A 414 -5.01 21.65 12.39
C VAL A 414 -3.96 22.33 13.27
N VAL A 415 -3.99 23.66 13.40
CA VAL A 415 -3.05 24.41 14.29
C VAL A 415 -3.20 23.96 15.74
N ARG A 416 -4.44 23.79 16.24
CA ARG A 416 -4.70 23.28 17.60
C ARG A 416 -4.25 21.83 17.76
N ALA A 417 -4.50 21.01 16.75
CA ALA A 417 -4.12 19.60 16.76
C ALA A 417 -2.60 19.41 16.89
N LEU A 418 -1.82 20.28 16.27
CA LEU A 418 -0.35 20.27 16.37
C LEU A 418 0.19 21.03 17.60
N GLY A 419 -0.66 21.60 18.45
CA GLY A 419 -0.25 22.39 19.62
C GLY A 419 0.54 23.65 19.27
N LEU A 420 0.41 24.16 18.04
CA LEU A 420 1.13 25.34 17.57
C LEU A 420 0.51 26.63 18.15
N THR A 421 1.35 27.59 18.54
CA THR A 421 0.89 28.87 19.08
C THR A 421 0.35 29.78 17.99
N PRO A 422 -0.95 30.22 18.05
CA PRO A 422 -1.52 31.09 17.05
C PRO A 422 -0.84 32.47 17.00
N LYS A 423 -0.41 32.87 15.80
CA LYS A 423 0.22 34.16 15.54
C LYS A 423 -0.32 34.77 14.26
N ALA A 424 -0.92 35.94 14.32
CA ALA A 424 -1.44 36.65 13.17
C ALA A 424 -0.30 37.08 12.22
N VAL A 425 -0.52 36.85 10.91
CA VAL A 425 0.36 37.29 9.83
C VAL A 425 -0.52 37.98 8.78
N THR A 426 -0.08 39.09 8.22
CA THR A 426 -0.87 39.94 7.32
C THR A 426 -0.71 39.55 5.84
N GLN A 427 -0.44 38.28 5.54
CA GLN A 427 -0.21 37.82 4.15
C GLN A 427 -1.48 37.92 3.29
N PHE A 428 -2.65 37.70 3.86
CA PHE A 428 -3.90 37.64 3.12
C PHE A 428 -4.76 38.89 3.36
N THR A 429 -5.16 39.57 2.29
CA THR A 429 -5.96 40.81 2.35
C THR A 429 -7.38 40.59 2.84
N ASP A 430 -7.89 39.36 2.71
CA ASP A 430 -9.23 38.94 3.12
C ASP A 430 -9.25 38.30 4.53
N VAL A 431 -8.13 38.37 5.29
CA VAL A 431 -8.03 37.98 6.70
C VAL A 431 -7.48 39.15 7.48
N LYS A 432 -8.37 39.89 8.18
CA LYS A 432 -8.00 41.04 8.99
C LYS A 432 -7.37 40.56 10.32
N SER A 433 -6.46 41.35 10.88
CA SER A 433 -5.83 41.03 12.17
C SER A 433 -6.83 40.91 13.34
N THR A 434 -8.01 41.51 13.19
CA THR A 434 -9.13 41.45 14.15
C THR A 434 -10.01 40.20 13.97
N ASP A 435 -9.87 39.46 12.89
CA ASP A 435 -10.69 38.27 12.64
C ASP A 435 -10.28 37.16 13.63
N TRP A 436 -11.27 36.41 14.12
CA TRP A 436 -11.05 35.30 15.03
C TRP A 436 -10.05 34.25 14.50
N CYS A 437 -9.97 34.10 13.18
CA CYS A 437 -9.12 33.12 12.51
C CYS A 437 -7.71 33.63 12.18
N ALA A 438 -7.44 34.94 12.35
CA ALA A 438 -6.19 35.58 11.92
C ALA A 438 -4.94 34.87 12.48
N GLY A 439 -4.94 34.56 13.77
CA GLY A 439 -3.84 33.84 14.41
C GLY A 439 -3.64 32.42 13.84
N TYR A 440 -4.72 31.71 13.62
CA TYR A 440 -4.66 30.34 13.11
C TYR A 440 -4.24 30.28 11.64
N VAL A 441 -4.82 31.14 10.80
CA VAL A 441 -4.46 31.23 9.39
C VAL A 441 -3.00 31.68 9.23
N GLY A 442 -2.59 32.68 10.02
CA GLY A 442 -1.21 33.18 10.02
C GLY A 442 -0.21 32.10 10.42
N THR A 443 -0.47 31.37 11.51
CA THR A 443 0.37 30.25 11.94
C THR A 443 0.39 29.12 10.88
N ALA A 444 -0.76 28.70 10.38
CA ALA A 444 -0.84 27.66 9.35
C ALA A 444 -0.07 28.06 8.07
N PHE A 445 -0.08 29.34 7.71
CA PHE A 445 0.72 29.87 6.61
C PHE A 445 2.22 29.85 6.91
N THR A 446 2.63 30.31 8.10
CA THR A 446 4.04 30.34 8.51
C THR A 446 4.69 28.95 8.49
N TYR A 447 3.94 27.93 8.91
CA TYR A 447 4.41 26.53 8.90
C TYR A 447 4.15 25.81 7.57
N GLY A 448 3.70 26.51 6.52
CA GLY A 448 3.47 25.94 5.20
C GLY A 448 2.29 24.96 5.12
N ILE A 449 1.44 24.89 6.15
CA ILE A 449 0.25 24.02 6.18
C ILE A 449 -0.77 24.50 5.15
N VAL A 450 -0.96 25.82 5.05
CA VAL A 450 -1.88 26.43 4.09
C VAL A 450 -1.16 27.34 3.11
N ASN A 451 -1.68 27.37 1.89
CA ASN A 451 -1.43 28.43 0.93
C ASN A 451 -2.74 29.21 0.73
N GLY A 452 -2.68 30.39 0.16
CA GLY A 452 -3.86 31.13 -0.28
C GLY A 452 -4.60 30.41 -1.41
N THR A 453 -5.80 30.89 -1.71
CA THR A 453 -6.50 30.62 -2.97
C THR A 453 -5.87 31.38 -4.13
N THR A 454 -5.24 32.52 -3.80
CA THR A 454 -4.32 33.29 -4.63
C THR A 454 -3.08 33.65 -3.79
N THR A 455 -2.16 34.41 -4.31
CA THR A 455 -0.99 34.92 -3.58
C THR A 455 -1.37 35.85 -2.43
N THR A 456 -2.56 36.48 -2.47
CA THR A 456 -3.00 37.51 -1.52
C THR A 456 -4.33 37.21 -0.85
N THR A 457 -5.02 36.12 -1.19
CA THR A 457 -6.33 35.77 -0.60
C THR A 457 -6.33 34.34 -0.07
N PHE A 458 -7.02 34.13 1.06
CA PHE A 458 -7.19 32.83 1.71
C PHE A 458 -8.57 32.22 1.53
N ALA A 459 -9.62 33.03 1.37
CA ALA A 459 -11.03 32.67 1.34
C ALA A 459 -11.50 32.00 2.66
N PRO A 460 -11.41 32.71 3.83
CA PRO A 460 -11.65 32.11 5.15
C PRO A 460 -13.04 31.51 5.33
N GLY A 461 -14.07 32.11 4.72
CA GLY A 461 -15.47 31.64 4.75
C GLY A 461 -15.81 30.59 3.73
N GLY A 462 -14.94 30.29 2.77
CA GLY A 462 -15.17 29.28 1.75
C GLY A 462 -15.22 27.88 2.33
N ALA A 463 -16.10 27.01 1.83
CA ALA A 463 -16.10 25.60 2.21
C ALA A 463 -14.82 24.93 1.72
N ILE A 464 -14.21 24.07 2.57
CA ILE A 464 -13.02 23.30 2.18
C ILE A 464 -13.45 21.99 1.52
N THR A 465 -12.82 21.65 0.39
CA THR A 465 -13.07 20.36 -0.28
C THR A 465 -12.22 19.25 0.31
N ARG A 466 -12.64 18.00 0.09
CA ARG A 466 -11.90 16.80 0.56
C ARG A 466 -10.44 16.79 0.07
N GLN A 467 -10.21 17.07 -1.22
CA GLN A 467 -8.84 17.14 -1.75
C GLN A 467 -8.01 18.29 -1.15
N GLN A 468 -8.62 19.43 -0.86
CA GLN A 468 -7.92 20.55 -0.20
C GLN A 468 -7.59 20.22 1.27
N ALA A 469 -8.50 19.56 1.98
CA ALA A 469 -8.26 19.08 3.33
C ALA A 469 -7.10 18.08 3.37
N ALA A 470 -7.05 17.14 2.43
CA ALA A 470 -5.94 16.17 2.31
C ALA A 470 -4.58 16.88 2.11
N VAL A 471 -4.53 17.92 1.29
CA VAL A 471 -3.29 18.71 1.08
C VAL A 471 -2.83 19.39 2.37
N MET A 472 -3.74 19.97 3.13
CA MET A 472 -3.39 20.62 4.41
C MET A 472 -2.93 19.59 5.45
N ILE A 473 -3.57 18.44 5.51
CA ILE A 473 -3.20 17.34 6.43
C ILE A 473 -1.85 16.73 6.06
N ALA A 474 -1.56 16.47 4.78
CA ALA A 474 -0.25 15.96 4.36
C ALA A 474 0.88 16.92 4.75
N ARG A 475 0.68 18.23 4.59
CA ARG A 475 1.64 19.26 5.04
C ARG A 475 1.79 19.28 6.56
N ALA A 476 0.70 19.11 7.30
CA ALA A 476 0.73 18.98 8.76
C ALA A 476 1.47 17.69 9.19
N ALA A 477 1.23 16.59 8.51
CA ALA A 477 1.92 15.32 8.75
C ALA A 477 3.44 15.42 8.55
N LYS A 478 3.89 16.18 7.56
CA LYS A 478 5.31 16.46 7.36
C LYS A 478 5.93 17.17 8.56
N LEU A 479 5.22 18.11 9.19
CA LEU A 479 5.67 18.76 10.44
C LEU A 479 5.72 17.77 11.62
N CYS A 480 4.93 16.70 11.56
CA CYS A 480 4.97 15.64 12.57
C CYS A 480 6.11 14.62 12.33
N GLY A 481 6.96 14.81 11.31
CA GLY A 481 8.05 13.89 10.98
C GLY A 481 7.63 12.74 10.06
N MET A 482 6.45 12.80 9.43
CA MET A 482 5.99 11.76 8.51
C MET A 482 6.50 12.01 7.08
N GLU A 483 6.89 10.94 6.40
CA GLU A 483 7.20 11.00 4.97
C GLU A 483 5.93 11.15 4.13
N THR A 484 5.85 12.24 3.36
CA THR A 484 4.66 12.61 2.57
C THR A 484 4.94 12.72 1.08
N GLY A 485 6.14 12.33 0.65
CA GLY A 485 6.64 12.47 -0.72
C GLY A 485 6.15 11.33 -1.62
N TYR A 486 4.99 11.50 -2.25
CA TYR A 486 4.48 10.59 -3.28
C TYR A 486 4.68 11.23 -4.65
N ASP A 487 5.38 10.56 -5.56
CA ASP A 487 5.42 10.97 -6.95
C ASP A 487 4.09 10.65 -7.68
N THR A 488 3.98 11.05 -8.94
CA THR A 488 2.74 10.87 -9.71
C THR A 488 2.37 9.40 -9.89
N ALA A 489 3.35 8.51 -10.05
CA ALA A 489 3.09 7.10 -10.29
C ALA A 489 2.68 6.39 -9.00
N ALA A 490 3.41 6.57 -7.89
CA ALA A 490 3.03 6.06 -6.57
C ALA A 490 1.66 6.60 -6.14
N SER A 491 1.39 7.88 -6.44
CA SER A 491 0.07 8.47 -6.17
C SER A 491 -1.04 7.77 -6.95
N ARG A 492 -0.82 7.49 -8.23
CA ARG A 492 -1.78 6.77 -9.07
C ARG A 492 -2.05 5.38 -8.53
N ASP A 493 -1.02 4.64 -8.16
CA ASP A 493 -1.13 3.26 -7.69
C ASP A 493 -1.99 3.18 -6.41
N VAL A 494 -1.82 4.13 -5.50
CA VAL A 494 -2.70 4.23 -4.31
C VAL A 494 -4.12 4.65 -4.71
N LEU A 495 -4.28 5.60 -5.62
CA LEU A 495 -5.59 6.21 -5.91
C LEU A 495 -6.40 5.42 -6.94
N ALA A 496 -5.79 4.59 -7.78
CA ALA A 496 -6.47 3.81 -8.82
C ALA A 496 -7.51 2.81 -8.29
N GLN A 497 -7.46 2.48 -6.99
CA GLN A 497 -8.48 1.69 -6.32
C GLN A 497 -9.86 2.39 -6.20
N PHE A 498 -9.93 3.70 -6.46
CA PHE A 498 -11.17 4.50 -6.37
C PHE A 498 -11.72 4.80 -7.77
N GLY A 499 -13.02 4.63 -7.95
CA GLY A 499 -13.67 4.80 -9.26
C GLY A 499 -13.59 6.22 -9.84
N ASP A 500 -13.36 7.23 -8.99
CA ASP A 500 -13.33 8.63 -9.40
C ASP A 500 -11.95 9.30 -9.26
N TYR A 501 -10.87 8.51 -9.10
CA TYR A 501 -9.53 9.05 -8.85
C TYR A 501 -9.08 10.06 -9.93
N ARG A 502 -9.49 9.86 -11.18
CA ARG A 502 -9.18 10.77 -12.29
C ARG A 502 -9.82 12.16 -12.16
N LYS A 503 -10.82 12.32 -11.28
CA LYS A 503 -11.43 13.62 -10.96
C LYS A 503 -10.61 14.43 -9.96
N CYS A 504 -9.58 13.82 -9.35
CA CYS A 504 -8.69 14.53 -8.45
C CYS A 504 -7.83 15.52 -9.23
N SER A 505 -7.69 16.72 -8.70
CA SER A 505 -6.77 17.72 -9.27
C SER A 505 -5.31 17.27 -9.10
N ALA A 506 -4.46 17.49 -10.08
CA ALA A 506 -3.06 17.05 -10.08
C ALA A 506 -2.29 17.50 -8.82
N PHE A 507 -2.53 18.72 -8.31
CA PHE A 507 -1.88 19.23 -7.11
C PHE A 507 -2.21 18.44 -5.84
N ALA A 508 -3.31 17.69 -5.82
CA ALA A 508 -3.80 16.97 -4.66
C ALA A 508 -3.42 15.48 -4.66
N TRP A 509 -2.96 14.95 -5.80
CA TRP A 509 -2.65 13.52 -5.94
C TRP A 509 -1.68 13.00 -4.87
N PRO A 510 -0.50 13.60 -4.66
CA PRO A 510 0.44 13.11 -3.64
C PRO A 510 -0.16 13.11 -2.24
N SER A 511 -0.90 14.17 -1.90
CA SER A 511 -1.50 14.32 -0.58
C SER A 511 -2.68 13.38 -0.34
N LEU A 512 -3.50 13.14 -1.35
CA LEU A 512 -4.58 12.16 -1.27
C LEU A 512 -4.01 10.75 -1.15
N ALA A 513 -3.00 10.40 -1.97
CA ALA A 513 -2.32 9.12 -1.88
C ALA A 513 -1.76 8.89 -0.47
N PHE A 514 -1.02 9.86 0.06
CA PHE A 514 -0.52 9.84 1.43
C PHE A 514 -1.65 9.61 2.45
N CYS A 515 -2.72 10.39 2.38
CA CYS A 515 -3.81 10.30 3.36
C CYS A 515 -4.55 8.96 3.31
N TYR A 516 -4.71 8.36 2.13
CA TYR A 516 -5.33 7.04 2.00
C TYR A 516 -4.39 5.91 2.40
N ASP A 517 -3.12 5.98 1.98
CA ASP A 517 -2.13 4.98 2.35
C ASP A 517 -1.91 4.90 3.86
N LYS A 518 -1.75 6.05 4.50
CA LYS A 518 -1.59 6.13 5.96
C LYS A 518 -2.91 6.08 6.74
N ARG A 519 -4.04 5.72 6.09
CA ARG A 519 -5.38 5.63 6.70
C ARG A 519 -5.82 6.89 7.46
N ILE A 520 -5.27 8.03 7.09
CA ILE A 520 -5.71 9.32 7.62
C ILE A 520 -7.10 9.66 7.07
N LEU A 521 -7.37 9.34 5.79
CA LEU A 521 -8.70 9.35 5.20
C LEU A 521 -9.32 7.95 5.29
N ASP A 522 -10.62 7.91 5.57
CA ASP A 522 -11.41 6.68 5.54
C ASP A 522 -11.48 6.14 4.10
N SER A 523 -10.95 4.94 3.90
CA SER A 523 -10.89 4.26 2.61
C SER A 523 -12.07 3.32 2.35
N ASN A 524 -13.09 3.30 3.22
CA ASN A 524 -14.25 2.43 3.08
C ASN A 524 -15.19 2.82 1.92
N ASP A 525 -15.05 4.02 1.38
CA ASP A 525 -15.79 4.45 0.20
C ASP A 525 -15.11 4.00 -1.09
N LEU A 526 -15.89 3.73 -2.14
CA LEU A 526 -15.36 3.39 -3.46
C LEU A 526 -14.94 4.63 -4.28
N ASN A 527 -15.24 5.81 -3.76
CA ASN A 527 -14.96 7.09 -4.41
C ASN A 527 -14.27 8.04 -3.44
N ILE A 528 -13.33 8.81 -3.95
CA ILE A 528 -12.62 9.88 -3.24
C ILE A 528 -13.54 11.07 -2.99
N ARG A 529 -14.39 11.40 -3.95
CA ARG A 529 -15.25 12.61 -3.96
C ARG A 529 -14.42 13.89 -3.77
N PRO A 530 -13.37 14.14 -4.58
CA PRO A 530 -12.35 15.14 -4.30
C PRO A 530 -12.87 16.57 -4.22
N GLY A 531 -13.94 16.88 -5.00
CA GLY A 531 -14.58 18.20 -5.04
C GLY A 531 -15.63 18.44 -3.99
N ASP A 532 -16.08 17.41 -3.27
CA ASP A 532 -17.13 17.56 -2.25
C ASP A 532 -16.58 18.32 -1.03
N SER A 533 -17.44 19.14 -0.42
CA SER A 533 -17.11 19.77 0.87
C SER A 533 -16.99 18.71 1.95
N ILE A 534 -15.90 18.75 2.71
CA ILE A 534 -15.66 17.78 3.79
C ILE A 534 -16.56 18.07 4.99
N LEU A 535 -17.07 17.01 5.62
CA LEU A 535 -17.94 17.12 6.79
C LEU A 535 -17.15 17.21 8.09
N ARG A 536 -17.75 17.80 9.13
CA ARG A 536 -17.12 17.96 10.44
C ARG A 536 -16.72 16.62 11.07
N CYS A 537 -17.55 15.58 10.93
CA CYS A 537 -17.22 14.23 11.40
C CYS A 537 -16.04 13.62 10.62
N GLU A 538 -15.95 13.85 9.32
CA GLU A 538 -14.82 13.38 8.50
C GLU A 538 -13.52 14.10 8.88
N VAL A 539 -13.58 15.42 9.14
CA VAL A 539 -12.43 16.18 9.65
C VAL A 539 -11.97 15.64 11.01
N SER A 540 -12.92 15.32 11.90
CA SER A 540 -12.59 14.75 13.21
C SER A 540 -11.82 13.45 13.06
N GLN A 541 -12.30 12.54 12.23
CA GLN A 541 -11.63 11.27 12.00
C GLN A 541 -10.24 11.47 11.37
N MET A 542 -10.15 12.34 10.37
CA MET A 542 -8.90 12.63 9.68
C MET A 542 -7.82 13.20 10.61
N VAL A 543 -8.19 14.14 11.48
CA VAL A 543 -7.27 14.75 12.46
C VAL A 543 -6.92 13.77 13.57
N TYR A 544 -7.88 12.98 14.05
CA TYR A 544 -7.63 11.92 15.02
C TYR A 544 -6.63 10.89 14.47
N ASN A 545 -6.84 10.42 13.23
CA ASN A 545 -5.94 9.48 12.59
C ASN A 545 -4.55 10.07 12.38
N LEU A 546 -4.43 11.35 11.96
CA LEU A 546 -3.14 12.02 11.86
C LEU A 546 -2.38 12.01 13.19
N LEU A 547 -3.04 12.40 14.28
CA LEU A 547 -2.39 12.48 15.61
C LEU A 547 -2.01 11.08 16.13
N SER A 548 -2.86 10.08 15.90
CA SER A 548 -2.55 8.67 16.21
C SER A 548 -1.31 8.20 15.44
N GLN A 549 -1.28 8.37 14.13
CA GLN A 549 -0.14 7.96 13.28
C GLN A 549 1.14 8.75 13.61
N ALA A 550 1.00 9.98 14.08
CA ALA A 550 2.10 10.81 14.51
C ALA A 550 2.53 10.58 15.98
N ASN A 551 1.93 9.62 16.68
CA ASN A 551 2.16 9.35 18.12
C ASN A 551 2.01 10.62 18.99
N LEU A 552 0.94 11.39 18.75
CA LEU A 552 0.63 12.65 19.44
C LEU A 552 -0.70 12.60 20.23
N LEU A 553 -1.35 11.42 20.35
CA LEU A 553 -2.56 11.21 21.13
C LEU A 553 -2.29 10.53 22.45
#